data_96dc54bba944137c764106e50d1c18af
#
_entry.id   96dc54bba944137c764106e50d1c18af
#
_cell.length_a   1.000
_cell.length_b   1.000
_cell.length_c   1.000
_cell.angle_alpha   90.00
_cell.angle_beta   90.00
_cell.angle_gamma   90.00
#
_symmetry.space_group_name_H-M   'P 1'
#
loop_
_entity.id
_entity.type
_entity.pdbx_description
1 polymer ?
#
loop_
_entity_poly.entity_id
_entity_poly.type
_entity_poly.pdbx_seq_one_letter_code
_entity_poly.pdbx_strand_id
1 'polypeptide(L)'
;MFTDFWAIIQWIVIKTKEITESDRVDVIETNIDHLTGEEIGYLFDKLLDEGASDVSVTPIIMKKNRQGILLKVIANRNKRNHLIDVMFKEIGTLGIRISPNLHRGIAK
;
A
#
# COMPACT_ATOMS: atom_id res chain seq x y z
N MET A 1 -14.71 33.20 5.72
CA MET A 1 -15.12 31.80 5.70
C MET A 1 -15.38 31.28 4.30
N PHE A 2 -16.21 31.94 3.53
CA PHE A 2 -16.44 31.52 2.14
C PHE A 2 -15.19 31.59 1.28
N THR A 3 -14.36 32.59 1.52
CA THR A 3 -13.12 32.75 0.77
C THR A 3 -12.21 31.54 0.97
N ASP A 4 -12.09 31.07 2.21
CA ASP A 4 -11.26 29.90 2.52
C ASP A 4 -11.82 28.64 1.88
N PHE A 5 -13.13 28.50 1.89
CA PHE A 5 -13.79 27.36 1.29
C PHE A 5 -13.52 27.30 -0.22
N TRP A 6 -13.64 28.42 -0.91
CA TRP A 6 -13.34 28.48 -2.33
C TRP A 6 -11.88 28.21 -2.63
N ALA A 7 -10.97 28.71 -1.79
CA ALA A 7 -9.55 28.46 -1.97
C ALA A 7 -9.25 26.95 -1.85
N ILE A 8 -9.89 26.28 -0.92
CA ILE A 8 -9.70 24.85 -0.75
C ILE A 8 -10.25 24.09 -1.95
N ILE A 9 -11.41 24.46 -2.44
CA ILE A 9 -12.00 23.80 -3.61
C ILE A 9 -11.12 23.99 -4.84
N GLN A 10 -10.63 25.19 -5.05
CA GLN A 10 -9.76 25.48 -6.18
C GLN A 10 -8.47 24.68 -6.10
N TRP A 11 -7.90 24.57 -4.91
CA TRP A 11 -6.70 23.79 -4.70
C TRP A 11 -6.94 22.32 -5.05
N ILE A 12 -8.06 21.75 -4.60
CA ILE A 12 -8.41 20.37 -4.88
C ILE A 12 -8.58 20.14 -6.37
N VAL A 13 -9.26 21.05 -7.06
CA VAL A 13 -9.47 20.92 -8.50
C VAL A 13 -8.14 20.95 -9.25
N ILE A 14 -7.25 21.86 -8.87
CA ILE A 14 -5.93 21.96 -9.50
C ILE A 14 -5.14 20.68 -9.28
N LYS A 15 -5.12 20.18 -8.06
CA LYS A 15 -4.40 18.94 -7.76
C LYS A 15 -5.00 17.75 -8.50
N THR A 16 -6.30 17.68 -8.59
CA THR A 16 -6.97 16.62 -9.35
C THR A 16 -6.60 16.64 -10.81
N LYS A 17 -6.48 17.82 -11.40
CA LYS A 17 -6.08 17.94 -12.81
C LYS A 17 -4.64 17.52 -13.04
N GLU A 18 -3.79 17.62 -12.03
CA GLU A 18 -2.40 17.23 -12.14
C GLU A 18 -2.18 15.73 -11.98
N ILE A 19 -3.17 15.01 -11.46
CA ILE A 19 -3.06 13.57 -11.27
C ILE A 19 -3.12 12.86 -12.60
N THR A 20 -2.09 12.11 -12.92
CA THR A 20 -2.01 11.31 -14.14
C THR A 20 -2.15 9.83 -13.77
N GLU A 21 -2.22 8.98 -14.78
CA GLU A 21 -2.27 7.54 -14.55
C GLU A 21 -1.05 7.04 -13.78
N SER A 22 0.12 7.65 -14.00
CA SER A 22 1.34 7.26 -13.30
C SER A 22 1.30 7.64 -11.82
N ASP A 23 0.41 8.56 -11.43
CA ASP A 23 0.27 8.94 -10.03
C ASP A 23 -0.71 8.05 -9.27
N ARG A 24 -1.40 7.17 -9.97
CA ARG A 24 -2.35 6.28 -9.33
C ARG A 24 -1.61 5.16 -8.63
N VAL A 25 -2.10 4.83 -7.45
CA VAL A 25 -1.50 3.77 -6.64
C VAL A 25 -2.57 2.75 -6.25
N ASP A 26 -2.12 1.55 -5.99
CA ASP A 26 -2.95 0.51 -5.43
C ASP A 26 -2.40 0.13 -4.07
N VAL A 27 -3.31 -0.17 -3.15
CA VAL A 27 -2.95 -0.67 -1.84
C VAL A 27 -3.19 -2.18 -1.84
N ILE A 28 -2.14 -2.92 -1.54
CA ILE A 28 -2.18 -4.38 -1.49
C ILE A 28 -2.05 -4.79 -0.04
N GLU A 29 -3.01 -5.54 0.48
CA GLU A 29 -3.02 -5.94 1.88
C GLU A 29 -3.17 -7.43 2.02
N THR A 30 -2.47 -8.00 2.99
CA THR A 30 -2.65 -9.42 3.34
C THR A 30 -2.36 -9.63 4.81
N ASN A 31 -3.03 -10.61 5.39
CA ASN A 31 -2.82 -11.00 6.78
C ASN A 31 -1.92 -12.23 6.80
N ILE A 32 -0.89 -12.20 7.63
CA ILE A 32 0.10 -13.28 7.69
C ILE A 32 0.29 -13.68 9.15
N ASP A 33 0.31 -14.98 9.42
CA ASP A 33 0.46 -15.46 10.80
C ASP A 33 1.65 -16.40 10.99
N HIS A 34 2.49 -16.58 9.96
CA HIS A 34 3.52 -17.62 10.01
C HIS A 34 4.94 -17.12 9.78
N LEU A 35 5.15 -15.81 9.79
CA LEU A 35 6.48 -15.25 9.56
C LEU A 35 7.17 -14.86 10.86
N THR A 36 8.48 -15.09 10.93
CA THR A 36 9.32 -14.59 12.01
C THR A 36 9.64 -13.12 11.80
N GLY A 37 10.18 -12.48 12.84
CA GLY A 37 10.61 -11.09 12.70
C GLY A 37 11.67 -10.90 11.63
N GLU A 38 12.60 -11.84 11.51
CA GLU A 38 13.65 -11.78 10.48
C GLU A 38 13.05 -11.89 9.09
N GLU A 39 12.10 -12.80 8.91
CA GLU A 39 11.42 -12.96 7.62
C GLU A 39 10.64 -11.72 7.25
N ILE A 40 9.99 -11.08 8.22
CA ILE A 40 9.26 -9.84 8.00
C ILE A 40 10.22 -8.74 7.56
N GLY A 41 11.36 -8.60 8.23
CA GLY A 41 12.36 -7.61 7.85
C GLY A 41 12.89 -7.83 6.44
N TYR A 42 13.18 -9.06 6.08
CA TYR A 42 13.62 -9.41 4.74
C TYR A 42 12.56 -9.04 3.70
N LEU A 43 11.31 -9.40 3.97
CA LEU A 43 10.21 -9.13 3.06
C LEU A 43 10.00 -7.63 2.87
N PHE A 44 10.11 -6.87 3.95
CA PHE A 44 10.00 -5.41 3.92
C PHE A 44 11.01 -4.82 2.95
N ASP A 45 12.28 -5.20 3.12
CA ASP A 45 13.36 -4.70 2.28
C ASP A 45 13.20 -5.16 0.83
N LYS A 46 12.82 -6.43 0.65
CA LYS A 46 12.64 -7.00 -0.68
C LYS A 46 11.58 -6.25 -1.47
N LEU A 47 10.45 -5.96 -0.82
CA LEU A 47 9.36 -5.27 -1.50
C LEU A 47 9.75 -3.85 -1.89
N LEU A 48 10.47 -3.14 -1.01
CA LEU A 48 10.97 -1.81 -1.36
C LEU A 48 11.95 -1.87 -2.53
N ASP A 49 12.85 -2.84 -2.52
CA ASP A 49 13.80 -3.01 -3.61
C ASP A 49 13.12 -3.33 -4.94
N GLU A 50 12.01 -4.05 -4.89
CA GLU A 50 11.28 -4.44 -6.09
C GLU A 50 10.33 -3.36 -6.60
N GLY A 51 10.31 -2.21 -5.95
CA GLY A 51 9.61 -1.05 -6.46
C GLY A 51 8.38 -0.61 -5.71
N ALA A 52 8.12 -1.14 -4.52
CA ALA A 52 7.02 -0.64 -3.70
C ALA A 52 7.27 0.80 -3.31
N SER A 53 6.22 1.60 -3.36
CA SER A 53 6.31 3.00 -2.91
C SER A 53 6.38 3.10 -1.41
N ASP A 54 5.70 2.19 -0.72
CA ASP A 54 5.70 2.15 0.74
C ASP A 54 5.31 0.76 1.19
N VAL A 55 5.82 0.36 2.34
CA VAL A 55 5.49 -0.92 2.97
C VAL A 55 5.30 -0.67 4.45
N SER A 56 4.23 -1.23 5.02
CA SER A 56 4.01 -1.13 6.44
C SER A 56 3.54 -2.46 7.00
N VAL A 57 3.84 -2.70 8.26
CA VAL A 57 3.49 -3.92 8.96
C VAL A 57 2.81 -3.54 10.27
N THR A 58 1.62 -4.08 10.49
CA THR A 58 0.83 -3.79 11.69
C THR A 58 0.50 -5.09 12.40
N PRO A 59 0.80 -5.20 13.71
CA PRO A 59 0.38 -6.37 14.46
C PRO A 59 -1.15 -6.47 14.52
N ILE A 60 -1.67 -7.69 14.38
CA ILE A 60 -3.11 -7.94 14.46
C ILE A 60 -3.38 -9.21 15.24
N ILE A 61 -4.62 -9.35 15.70
CA ILE A 61 -5.13 -10.59 16.29
C ILE A 61 -6.07 -11.22 15.28
N MET A 62 -5.78 -12.44 14.91
CA MET A 62 -6.56 -13.17 13.91
C MET A 62 -7.51 -14.13 14.61
N LYS A 63 -8.32 -14.84 13.82
CA LYS A 63 -9.27 -15.81 14.32
C LYS A 63 -8.60 -16.80 15.27
N LYS A 64 -9.35 -17.28 16.24
CA LYS A 64 -8.86 -18.20 17.29
C LYS A 64 -7.73 -17.59 18.11
N ASN A 65 -7.74 -16.26 18.22
CA ASN A 65 -6.82 -15.54 19.09
C ASN A 65 -5.36 -15.69 18.66
N ARG A 66 -5.11 -15.96 17.38
CA ARG A 66 -3.73 -16.08 16.87
C ARG A 66 -3.18 -14.71 16.54
N GLN A 67 -1.91 -14.52 16.87
CA GLN A 67 -1.20 -13.31 16.52
C GLN A 67 -0.72 -13.37 15.07
N GLY A 68 -0.79 -12.24 14.40
CA GLY A 68 -0.31 -12.14 13.04
C GLY A 68 0.05 -10.71 12.73
N ILE A 69 0.25 -10.45 11.45
CA ILE A 69 0.53 -9.09 10.98
C ILE A 69 -0.36 -8.78 9.78
N LEU A 70 -0.64 -7.50 9.63
CA LEU A 70 -1.21 -6.97 8.41
C LEU A 70 -0.07 -6.34 7.61
N LEU A 71 0.23 -6.92 6.46
CA LEU A 71 1.21 -6.36 5.54
C LEU A 71 0.48 -5.46 4.55
N LYS A 72 0.88 -4.22 4.46
CA LYS A 72 0.31 -3.26 3.53
C LYS A 72 1.39 -2.76 2.60
N VAL A 73 1.17 -2.89 1.30
CA VAL A 73 2.10 -2.46 0.27
C VAL A 73 1.41 -1.43 -0.60
N ILE A 74 2.04 -0.28 -0.77
CA ILE A 74 1.54 0.75 -1.68
C ILE A 74 2.41 0.73 -2.92
N ALA A 75 1.79 0.60 -4.07
CA ALA A 75 2.50 0.44 -5.33
C ALA A 75 1.86 1.28 -6.42
N ASN A 76 2.69 1.84 -7.28
CA ASN A 76 2.18 2.41 -8.52
C ASN A 76 1.48 1.32 -9.31
N ARG A 77 0.45 1.71 -10.05
CA ARG A 77 -0.37 0.73 -10.77
C ARG A 77 0.45 -0.15 -11.70
N ASN A 78 1.48 0.40 -12.33
CA ASN A 78 2.31 -0.36 -13.26
C ASN A 78 3.25 -1.35 -12.55
N LYS A 79 3.40 -1.25 -11.23
CA LYS A 79 4.24 -2.15 -10.44
C LYS A 79 3.43 -3.16 -9.64
N ARG A 80 2.12 -2.98 -9.58
CA ARG A 80 1.25 -3.80 -8.73
C ARG A 80 1.39 -5.30 -9.00
N ASN A 81 1.29 -5.70 -10.25
CA ASN A 81 1.32 -7.13 -10.57
C ASN A 81 2.66 -7.75 -10.26
N HIS A 82 3.74 -7.03 -10.52
CA HIS A 82 5.07 -7.50 -10.17
C HIS A 82 5.22 -7.70 -8.67
N LEU A 83 4.73 -6.74 -7.88
CA LEU A 83 4.83 -6.85 -6.43
C LEU A 83 3.97 -7.96 -5.87
N ILE A 84 2.81 -8.20 -6.46
CA ILE A 84 1.97 -9.34 -6.07
C ILE A 84 2.72 -10.64 -6.33
N ASP A 85 3.40 -10.77 -7.46
CA ASP A 85 4.19 -11.95 -7.77
C ASP A 85 5.32 -12.15 -6.75
N VAL A 86 6.00 -11.07 -6.38
CA VAL A 86 7.05 -11.13 -5.36
C VAL A 86 6.45 -11.61 -4.03
N MET A 87 5.31 -11.08 -3.65
CA MET A 87 4.66 -11.49 -2.41
C MET A 87 4.32 -12.97 -2.41
N PHE A 88 3.76 -13.48 -3.51
CA PHE A 88 3.45 -14.91 -3.60
C PHE A 88 4.70 -15.77 -3.54
N LYS A 89 5.77 -15.36 -4.18
CA LYS A 89 7.02 -16.13 -4.17
C LYS A 89 7.65 -16.18 -2.78
N GLU A 90 7.61 -15.05 -2.07
CA GLU A 90 8.28 -14.95 -0.78
C GLU A 90 7.43 -15.49 0.37
N ILE A 91 6.13 -15.35 0.30
CA ILE A 91 5.24 -15.71 1.41
C ILE A 91 4.53 -17.04 1.17
N GLY A 92 4.31 -17.39 -0.08
CA GLY A 92 3.53 -18.56 -0.45
C GLY A 92 2.08 -18.20 -0.75
N THR A 93 1.18 -19.13 -0.51
CA THR A 93 -0.22 -18.92 -0.79
C THR A 93 -0.85 -17.99 0.24
N LEU A 94 -1.52 -16.94 -0.23
CA LEU A 94 -2.20 -16.00 0.66
C LEU A 94 -3.39 -15.37 -0.02
N GLY A 95 -4.27 -14.84 0.84
CA GLY A 95 -5.37 -14.02 0.36
C GLY A 95 -4.91 -12.56 0.29
N ILE A 96 -5.08 -11.96 -0.84
CA ILE A 96 -4.66 -10.58 -1.07
C ILE A 96 -5.89 -9.73 -1.33
N ARG A 97 -5.95 -8.56 -0.69
CA ARG A 97 -6.96 -7.54 -0.95
C ARG A 97 -6.29 -6.39 -1.68
N ILE A 98 -6.91 -5.90 -2.75
CA ILE A 98 -6.39 -4.80 -3.53
C ILE A 98 -7.41 -3.67 -3.49
N SER A 99 -6.95 -2.48 -3.09
CA SER A 99 -7.79 -1.29 -3.05
C SER A 99 -7.15 -0.22 -3.92
N PRO A 100 -7.79 0.21 -4.99
CA PRO A 100 -7.24 1.27 -5.82
C PRO A 100 -7.38 2.62 -5.12
N ASN A 101 -6.36 3.45 -5.25
CA ASN A 101 -6.35 4.81 -4.75
C ASN A 101 -5.90 5.75 -5.86
N LEU A 102 -6.35 6.98 -5.77
CA LEU A 102 -6.00 7.96 -6.81
C LEU A 102 -4.58 8.46 -6.67
N HIS A 103 -4.11 8.60 -5.44
CA HIS A 103 -2.88 9.32 -5.23
C HIS A 103 -2.34 9.06 -3.84
N ARG A 104 -1.02 9.13 -3.72
CA ARG A 104 -0.36 9.15 -2.43
C ARG A 104 0.52 10.39 -2.34
N GLY A 105 0.64 10.99 -1.19
CA GLY A 105 1.52 12.12 -0.98
C GLY A 105 1.08 13.40 -1.68
N ILE A 106 -0.19 13.52 -1.95
CA ILE A 106 -0.73 14.67 -2.66
C ILE A 106 -0.56 15.97 -1.88
N ALA A 107 -0.50 15.89 -0.59
CA ALA A 107 -0.44 17.07 0.27
C ALA A 107 0.94 17.70 0.35
N LYS A 108 1.89 17.16 -0.32
CA LYS A 108 3.26 17.68 -0.29
C LYS A 108 3.41 18.99 -1.03
#